data_ef3af4c7bf9aafec0b6aa87a42660e11
#
_entry.id   ef3af4c7bf9aafec0b6aa87a42660e11
#
_cell.length_a   1.000
_cell.length_b   1.000
_cell.length_c   1.000
_cell.angle_alpha   90.00
_cell.angle_beta   90.00
_cell.angle_gamma   90.00
#
_symmetry.space_group_name_H-M   'P 1'
#
loop_
_entity.id
_entity.type
_entity.pdbx_description
1 polymer ?
#
loop_
_entity_poly.entity_id
_entity_poly.type
_entity_poly.pdbx_seq_one_letter_code
_entity_poly.pdbx_strand_id
1 'polypeptide(L)'
;MVAKQALQQTSPSGERFLVLLNGTRYEGVPGQRDYNIVEFERYSMRIDSVPVKQSEPQMRMMTTLALWEKPTTWNLSEIHWRFGLPISALILALLSIPLSYVNPRAGRSLNLVMALVLYMLYSNLISVSNTWVGQGKVPAMMGMWGIHILMLTITVLMFYRRLMLFSTQRIFTQVRAYAKGLRK
;
A
#
# COMPACT_ATOMS: atom_id res chain seq x y z
N MET A 1 1.32 -20.29 -34.41
CA MET A 1 2.30 -21.34 -34.73
C MET A 1 1.81 -22.63 -34.11
N VAL A 2 1.75 -23.71 -34.89
CA VAL A 2 1.30 -25.03 -34.44
C VAL A 2 2.32 -26.06 -34.92
N ALA A 3 2.74 -26.96 -34.06
CA ALA A 3 3.69 -28.02 -34.42
C ALA A 3 3.23 -29.35 -33.84
N LYS A 4 3.58 -30.47 -34.53
CA LYS A 4 3.20 -31.81 -34.08
C LYS A 4 4.04 -32.26 -32.87
N GLN A 5 5.30 -31.84 -32.80
CA GLN A 5 6.21 -32.19 -31.73
C GLN A 5 7.08 -31.01 -31.37
N ALA A 6 7.43 -30.88 -30.08
CA ALA A 6 8.34 -29.89 -29.56
C ALA A 6 9.40 -30.57 -28.69
N LEU A 7 10.67 -30.32 -28.98
CA LEU A 7 11.80 -30.86 -28.26
C LEU A 7 12.65 -29.72 -27.72
N GLN A 8 13.03 -29.81 -26.48
CA GLN A 8 14.00 -28.86 -25.90
C GLN A 8 15.40 -29.45 -26.07
N GLN A 9 16.28 -28.72 -26.74
CA GLN A 9 17.66 -29.09 -26.93
C GLN A 9 18.57 -28.05 -26.32
N THR A 10 19.57 -28.51 -25.56
CA THR A 10 20.58 -27.61 -24.98
C THR A 10 21.84 -27.74 -25.82
N SER A 11 22.35 -26.62 -26.31
CA SER A 11 23.64 -26.60 -27.03
C SER A 11 24.81 -26.82 -26.05
N PRO A 12 25.95 -27.29 -26.55
CA PRO A 12 27.19 -27.37 -25.75
C PRO A 12 27.61 -26.04 -25.15
N SER A 13 27.17 -24.92 -25.72
CA SER A 13 27.35 -23.56 -25.19
C SER A 13 26.41 -23.18 -24.02
N GLY A 14 25.52 -24.10 -23.60
CA GLY A 14 24.54 -23.84 -22.54
C GLY A 14 23.26 -23.12 -23.00
N GLU A 15 23.16 -22.78 -24.28
CA GLU A 15 21.98 -22.14 -24.83
C GLU A 15 20.84 -23.16 -25.01
N ARG A 16 19.62 -22.78 -24.70
CA ARG A 16 18.44 -23.63 -24.83
C ARG A 16 17.68 -23.28 -26.10
N PHE A 17 17.40 -24.30 -26.90
CA PHE A 17 16.63 -24.18 -28.12
C PHE A 17 15.34 -24.99 -27.99
N LEU A 18 14.24 -24.41 -28.44
CA LEU A 18 12.99 -25.12 -28.68
C LEU A 18 12.99 -25.53 -30.17
N VAL A 19 13.07 -26.79 -30.41
CA VAL A 19 13.01 -27.37 -31.77
C VAL A 19 11.59 -27.86 -32.00
N LEU A 20 10.90 -27.21 -32.91
CA LEU A 20 9.57 -27.61 -33.37
C LEU A 20 9.69 -28.46 -34.64
N LEU A 21 8.98 -29.57 -34.68
CA LEU A 21 8.99 -30.49 -35.80
C LEU A 21 7.60 -30.54 -36.46
N ASN A 22 7.62 -30.53 -37.80
CA ASN A 22 6.42 -30.63 -38.62
C ASN A 22 5.29 -29.70 -38.19
N GLY A 23 5.41 -28.44 -38.53
CA GLY A 23 4.45 -27.45 -38.11
C GLY A 23 4.16 -26.38 -39.14
N THR A 24 3.22 -25.53 -38.79
CA THR A 24 2.78 -24.41 -39.60
C THR A 24 2.86 -23.11 -38.78
N ARG A 25 3.47 -22.11 -39.38
CA ARG A 25 3.56 -20.77 -38.82
C ARG A 25 2.66 -19.82 -39.58
N TYR A 26 1.78 -19.13 -38.87
CA TYR A 26 0.93 -18.10 -39.42
C TYR A 26 1.54 -16.74 -39.09
N GLU A 27 1.83 -15.97 -40.13
CA GLU A 27 2.33 -14.59 -40.00
C GLU A 27 1.32 -13.62 -40.62
N GLY A 28 0.80 -12.70 -39.82
CA GLY A 28 -0.14 -11.70 -40.29
C GLY A 28 -0.46 -10.67 -39.20
N VAL A 29 -1.07 -9.60 -39.62
CA VAL A 29 -1.54 -8.55 -38.67
C VAL A 29 -2.96 -8.91 -38.24
N PRO A 30 -3.24 -8.97 -36.94
CA PRO A 30 -4.60 -9.22 -36.44
C PRO A 30 -5.63 -8.23 -37.03
N GLY A 31 -6.70 -8.81 -37.67
CA GLY A 31 -7.76 -8.00 -38.29
C GLY A 31 -7.59 -7.74 -39.79
N GLN A 32 -6.47 -8.14 -40.40
CA GLN A 32 -6.28 -8.10 -41.85
C GLN A 32 -6.44 -9.50 -42.44
N ARG A 33 -6.91 -9.59 -43.72
CA ARG A 33 -7.11 -10.86 -44.39
C ARG A 33 -5.82 -11.46 -44.99
N ASP A 34 -4.75 -10.66 -45.07
CA ASP A 34 -3.46 -11.11 -45.58
C ASP A 34 -2.64 -11.71 -44.45
N TYR A 35 -2.45 -13.03 -44.54
CA TYR A 35 -1.55 -13.76 -43.68
C TYR A 35 -0.74 -14.77 -44.52
N ASN A 36 0.54 -14.88 -44.17
CA ASN A 36 1.43 -15.87 -44.77
C ASN A 36 1.39 -17.18 -43.95
N ILE A 37 1.28 -18.27 -44.62
CA ILE A 37 1.38 -19.60 -44.04
C ILE A 37 2.73 -20.18 -44.44
N VAL A 38 3.59 -20.44 -43.47
CA VAL A 38 4.90 -21.07 -43.68
C VAL A 38 4.86 -22.46 -43.03
N GLU A 39 4.94 -23.49 -43.86
CA GLU A 39 5.10 -24.85 -43.38
C GLU A 39 6.58 -25.14 -43.18
N PHE A 40 6.93 -25.80 -42.07
CA PHE A 40 8.30 -26.13 -41.73
C PHE A 40 8.41 -27.58 -41.25
N GLU A 41 9.43 -28.26 -41.67
CA GLU A 41 9.79 -29.58 -41.14
C GLU A 41 10.51 -29.48 -39.82
N ARG A 42 11.40 -28.51 -39.69
CA ARG A 42 12.15 -28.22 -38.47
C ARG A 42 12.33 -26.72 -38.28
N TYR A 43 11.89 -26.23 -37.16
CA TYR A 43 12.05 -24.84 -36.77
C TYR A 43 12.69 -24.76 -35.39
N SER A 44 13.87 -24.18 -35.30
CA SER A 44 14.55 -23.97 -33.99
C SER A 44 14.46 -22.54 -33.57
N MET A 45 13.93 -22.33 -32.37
CA MET A 45 13.85 -21.03 -31.73
C MET A 45 14.73 -21.06 -30.50
N ARG A 46 15.65 -20.11 -30.38
CA ARG A 46 16.40 -19.97 -29.16
C ARG A 46 15.43 -19.51 -28.07
N ILE A 47 15.32 -20.26 -27.01
CA ILE A 47 14.70 -19.78 -25.77
C ILE A 47 15.76 -18.88 -25.16
N ASP A 48 15.75 -17.61 -25.53
CA ASP A 48 16.41 -16.65 -24.69
C ASP A 48 15.74 -16.82 -23.33
N SER A 49 16.44 -17.45 -22.38
CA SER A 49 16.19 -17.11 -21.00
C SER A 49 16.41 -15.58 -20.96
N VAL A 50 15.30 -14.82 -21.12
CA VAL A 50 15.32 -13.45 -20.66
C VAL A 50 16.05 -13.56 -19.33
N PRO A 51 17.27 -12.98 -19.19
CA PRO A 51 17.93 -13.05 -17.89
C PRO A 51 16.82 -12.57 -17.00
N VAL A 52 16.33 -13.47 -16.12
CA VAL A 52 15.40 -13.05 -15.08
C VAL A 52 16.20 -11.95 -14.46
N LYS A 53 15.87 -10.72 -14.87
CA LYS A 53 16.49 -9.53 -14.35
C LYS A 53 16.35 -9.78 -12.88
N GLN A 54 17.44 -10.22 -12.24
CA GLN A 54 17.37 -10.67 -10.85
C GLN A 54 16.67 -9.54 -10.20
N SER A 55 15.35 -9.71 -10.04
CA SER A 55 14.50 -8.69 -9.48
C SER A 55 15.22 -8.43 -8.19
N GLU A 56 15.81 -7.26 -8.07
CA GLU A 56 16.59 -6.90 -6.89
C GLU A 56 15.77 -7.43 -5.72
N PRO A 57 16.36 -8.30 -4.88
CA PRO A 57 15.60 -9.17 -3.97
C PRO A 57 14.55 -8.28 -3.36
N GLN A 58 13.28 -8.61 -3.65
CA GLN A 58 12.17 -7.65 -3.46
C GLN A 58 12.38 -7.08 -2.07
N MET A 59 12.58 -5.79 -1.92
CA MET A 59 12.97 -5.12 -0.66
C MET A 59 12.20 -5.65 0.53
N ARG A 60 10.97 -6.12 0.25
CA ARG A 60 10.07 -6.77 1.22
C ARG A 60 10.62 -8.11 1.76
N MET A 61 11.49 -8.80 1.02
CA MET A 61 12.11 -10.07 1.44
C MET A 61 13.43 -9.85 2.18
N MET A 62 13.99 -8.66 2.13
CA MET A 62 15.25 -8.35 2.82
C MET A 62 15.00 -8.16 4.33
N THR A 63 15.99 -8.55 5.13
CA THR A 63 15.96 -8.26 6.57
C THR A 63 16.07 -6.76 6.81
N THR A 64 15.49 -6.27 7.89
CA THR A 64 15.56 -4.83 8.23
C THR A 64 17.01 -4.36 8.40
N LEU A 65 17.88 -5.22 8.91
CA LEU A 65 19.32 -4.91 9.04
C LEU A 65 19.98 -4.72 7.67
N ALA A 66 19.72 -5.62 6.71
CA ALA A 66 20.26 -5.53 5.36
C ALA A 66 19.76 -4.27 4.60
N LEU A 67 18.54 -3.84 4.87
CA LEU A 67 18.00 -2.58 4.33
C LEU A 67 18.72 -1.37 4.93
N TRP A 68 19.12 -1.44 6.19
CA TRP A 68 19.83 -0.36 6.88
C TRP A 68 21.27 -0.22 6.41
N GLU A 69 21.93 -1.33 6.07
CA GLU A 69 23.31 -1.32 5.55
C GLU A 69 23.46 -0.59 4.20
N LYS A 70 22.38 -0.56 3.40
CA LYS A 70 22.36 0.12 2.09
C LYS A 70 21.21 1.12 2.04
N PRO A 71 21.36 2.33 2.57
CA PRO A 71 20.29 3.32 2.68
C PRO A 71 19.96 3.99 1.34
N THR A 72 19.39 3.22 0.40
CA THR A 72 18.77 3.78 -0.80
C THR A 72 17.39 4.38 -0.45
N THR A 73 16.87 5.28 -1.28
CA THR A 73 15.55 5.89 -1.06
C THR A 73 14.45 4.83 -0.92
N TRP A 74 14.52 3.77 -1.74
CA TRP A 74 13.59 2.64 -1.67
C TRP A 74 13.76 1.79 -0.41
N ASN A 75 14.99 1.53 0.02
CA ASN A 75 15.25 0.79 1.25
C ASN A 75 14.78 1.58 2.48
N LEU A 76 15.00 2.90 2.48
CA LEU A 76 14.48 3.78 3.52
C LEU A 76 12.94 3.78 3.53
N SER A 77 12.30 3.82 2.38
CA SER A 77 10.83 3.75 2.31
C SER A 77 10.30 2.44 2.88
N GLU A 78 10.96 1.30 2.62
CA GLU A 78 10.57 0.00 3.18
C GLU A 78 10.77 -0.05 4.70
N ILE A 79 11.88 0.47 5.22
CA ILE A 79 12.11 0.57 6.67
C ILE A 79 11.00 1.39 7.33
N HIS A 80 10.71 2.57 6.78
CA HIS A 80 9.64 3.42 7.29
C HIS A 80 8.28 2.73 7.23
N TRP A 81 7.99 1.99 6.16
CA TRP A 81 6.77 1.22 6.04
C TRP A 81 6.61 0.21 7.19
N ARG A 82 7.69 -0.52 7.50
CA ARG A 82 7.70 -1.53 8.58
C ARG A 82 7.44 -0.93 9.96
N PHE A 83 8.01 0.23 10.26
CA PHE A 83 7.77 0.92 11.53
C PHE A 83 6.47 1.73 11.52
N GLY A 84 6.11 2.29 10.38
CA GLY A 84 4.90 3.09 10.23
C GLY A 84 3.61 2.31 10.44
N LEU A 85 3.55 1.04 10.03
CA LEU A 85 2.36 0.20 10.22
C LEU A 85 1.99 0.02 11.71
N PRO A 86 2.89 -0.40 12.61
CA PRO A 86 2.59 -0.48 14.05
C PRO A 86 2.20 0.87 14.66
N ILE A 87 2.90 1.94 14.26
CA ILE A 87 2.61 3.29 14.73
C ILE A 87 1.21 3.73 14.29
N SER A 88 0.86 3.46 13.03
CA SER A 88 -0.48 3.78 12.51
C SER A 88 -1.58 3.03 13.24
N ALA A 89 -1.37 1.76 13.55
CA ALA A 89 -2.31 0.96 14.33
C ALA A 89 -2.52 1.55 15.73
N LEU A 90 -1.46 2.01 16.38
CA LEU A 90 -1.52 2.63 17.70
C LEU A 90 -2.27 3.97 17.66
N ILE A 91 -2.00 4.82 16.67
CA ILE A 91 -2.71 6.09 16.47
C ILE A 91 -4.20 5.84 16.20
N LEU A 92 -4.55 4.86 15.35
CA LEU A 92 -5.94 4.50 15.07
C LEU A 92 -6.65 3.94 16.31
N ALA A 93 -5.97 3.14 17.11
CA ALA A 93 -6.51 2.65 18.38
C ALA A 93 -6.82 3.82 19.34
N LEU A 94 -5.91 4.79 19.47
CA LEU A 94 -6.14 5.99 20.26
C LEU A 94 -7.28 6.86 19.68
N LEU A 95 -7.36 7.00 18.37
CA LEU A 95 -8.40 7.75 17.67
C LEU A 95 -9.78 7.12 17.83
N SER A 96 -9.87 5.80 17.98
CA SER A 96 -11.13 5.10 18.20
C SER A 96 -11.86 5.55 19.48
N ILE A 97 -11.11 5.97 20.51
CA ILE A 97 -11.68 6.42 21.79
C ILE A 97 -12.54 7.68 21.62
N PRO A 98 -12.06 8.81 21.07
CA PRO A 98 -12.92 9.96 20.84
C PRO A 98 -14.00 9.72 19.80
N LEU A 99 -13.77 8.84 18.82
CA LEU A 99 -14.76 8.48 17.79
C LEU A 99 -15.91 7.61 18.33
N SER A 100 -15.66 6.76 19.33
CA SER A 100 -16.70 5.90 19.90
C SER A 100 -17.81 6.66 20.63
N TYR A 101 -17.59 7.94 20.92
CA TYR A 101 -18.54 8.78 21.65
C TYR A 101 -19.52 9.45 20.69
N VAL A 102 -20.64 8.82 20.54
CA VAL A 102 -21.69 9.23 19.62
C VAL A 102 -22.75 10.08 20.32
N ASN A 103 -23.27 11.06 19.58
CA ASN A 103 -24.59 11.59 19.86
C ASN A 103 -25.62 10.47 19.67
N PRO A 104 -26.43 10.11 20.69
CA PRO A 104 -27.42 9.04 20.57
C PRO A 104 -28.41 9.23 19.41
N ARG A 105 -28.57 10.48 18.95
CA ARG A 105 -29.44 10.87 17.83
C ARG A 105 -28.85 10.63 16.44
N ALA A 106 -27.52 10.49 16.31
CA ALA A 106 -26.87 10.35 15.00
C ALA A 106 -26.73 8.88 14.51
N GLY A 107 -27.08 7.91 15.36
CA GLY A 107 -26.99 6.48 15.04
C GLY A 107 -25.56 5.90 15.15
N ARG A 108 -25.48 4.62 15.52
CA ARG A 108 -24.20 3.90 15.66
C ARG A 108 -23.46 3.70 14.33
N SER A 109 -24.20 3.64 13.23
CA SER A 109 -23.65 3.40 11.88
C SER A 109 -22.75 4.54 11.39
N LEU A 110 -23.06 5.79 11.73
CA LEU A 110 -22.26 6.94 11.30
C LEU A 110 -20.81 6.87 11.83
N ASN A 111 -20.63 6.42 13.05
CA ASN A 111 -19.27 6.30 13.63
C ASN A 111 -18.47 5.22 12.98
N LEU A 112 -19.07 4.09 12.65
CA LEU A 112 -18.40 3.02 11.92
C LEU A 112 -17.95 3.51 10.55
N VAL A 113 -18.81 4.22 9.84
CA VAL A 113 -18.49 4.82 8.53
C VAL A 113 -17.35 5.83 8.67
N MET A 114 -17.40 6.73 9.67
CA MET A 114 -16.35 7.72 9.92
C MET A 114 -15.01 7.05 10.27
N ALA A 115 -15.03 6.01 11.09
CA ALA A 115 -13.82 5.26 11.43
C ALA A 115 -13.22 4.59 10.18
N LEU A 116 -14.05 3.99 9.33
CA LEU A 116 -13.63 3.36 8.08
C LEU A 116 -13.03 4.39 7.10
N VAL A 117 -13.70 5.53 6.93
CA VAL A 117 -13.21 6.61 6.06
C VAL A 117 -11.86 7.15 6.54
N LEU A 118 -11.70 7.39 7.85
CA LEU A 118 -10.44 7.85 8.43
C LEU A 118 -9.33 6.80 8.27
N TYR A 119 -9.64 5.52 8.47
CA TYR A 119 -8.70 4.43 8.21
C TYR A 119 -8.27 4.41 6.74
N MET A 120 -9.21 4.45 5.80
CA MET A 120 -8.90 4.43 4.37
C MET A 120 -8.07 5.66 3.95
N LEU A 121 -8.44 6.84 4.43
CA LEU A 121 -7.70 8.07 4.15
C LEU A 121 -6.26 7.97 4.69
N TYR A 122 -6.11 7.56 5.95
CA TYR A 122 -4.80 7.41 6.57
C TYR A 122 -3.92 6.39 5.84
N SER A 123 -4.46 5.21 5.53
CA SER A 123 -3.75 4.15 4.79
C SER A 123 -3.31 4.62 3.40
N ASN A 124 -4.17 5.34 2.69
CA ASN A 124 -3.83 5.92 1.39
C ASN A 124 -2.73 6.97 1.50
N LEU A 125 -2.81 7.87 2.48
CA LEU A 125 -1.77 8.89 2.70
C LEU A 125 -0.41 8.24 3.01
N ILE A 126 -0.36 7.20 3.84
CA ILE A 126 0.87 6.44 4.12
C ILE A 126 1.40 5.82 2.84
N SER A 127 0.55 5.17 2.03
CA SER A 127 0.96 4.50 0.80
C SER A 127 1.52 5.48 -0.24
N VAL A 128 0.85 6.60 -0.45
CA VAL A 128 1.29 7.67 -1.37
C VAL A 128 2.62 8.26 -0.91
N SER A 129 2.72 8.59 0.38
CA SER A 129 3.94 9.14 0.96
C SER A 129 5.12 8.18 0.85
N ASN A 130 4.89 6.90 1.13
CA ASN A 130 5.91 5.87 1.00
C ASN A 130 6.45 5.78 -0.44
N THR A 131 5.55 5.87 -1.42
CA THR A 131 5.93 5.90 -2.85
C THR A 131 6.75 7.15 -3.18
N TRP A 132 6.37 8.32 -2.69
CA TRP A 132 7.12 9.56 -2.91
C TRP A 132 8.52 9.54 -2.29
N VAL A 133 8.65 8.96 -1.09
CA VAL A 133 9.94 8.73 -0.45
C VAL A 133 10.80 7.78 -1.28
N GLY A 134 10.27 6.66 -1.74
CA GLY A 134 10.97 5.71 -2.60
C GLY A 134 11.45 6.35 -3.90
N GLN A 135 10.63 7.21 -4.51
CA GLN A 135 10.99 7.96 -5.71
C GLN A 135 11.96 9.13 -5.45
N GLY A 136 12.34 9.40 -4.20
CA GLY A 136 13.21 10.51 -3.83
C GLY A 136 12.58 11.89 -3.96
N LYS A 137 11.24 11.99 -4.15
CA LYS A 137 10.51 13.27 -4.27
C LYS A 137 10.39 14.02 -2.95
N VAL A 138 10.36 13.27 -1.85
CA VAL A 138 10.21 13.80 -0.50
C VAL A 138 11.26 13.14 0.41
N PRO A 139 11.92 13.92 1.28
CA PRO A 139 12.84 13.35 2.26
C PRO A 139 12.13 12.32 3.14
N ALA A 140 12.80 11.20 3.43
CA ALA A 140 12.22 10.09 4.18
C ALA A 140 11.63 10.52 5.52
N MET A 141 12.32 11.42 6.24
CA MET A 141 11.85 11.96 7.52
C MET A 141 10.53 12.74 7.40
N MET A 142 10.37 13.56 6.35
CA MET A 142 9.15 14.36 6.18
C MET A 142 7.98 13.54 5.63
N GLY A 143 8.27 12.66 4.67
CA GLY A 143 7.21 11.94 3.97
C GLY A 143 6.38 11.08 4.90
N MET A 144 7.03 10.34 5.77
CA MET A 144 6.36 9.36 6.60
C MET A 144 5.96 9.88 7.97
N TRP A 145 6.89 10.52 8.66
CA TRP A 145 6.60 11.09 9.99
C TRP A 145 5.59 12.22 9.93
N GLY A 146 5.58 13.02 8.84
CA GLY A 146 4.61 14.10 8.65
C GLY A 146 3.16 13.62 8.72
N ILE A 147 2.84 12.47 8.13
CA ILE A 147 1.49 11.90 8.15
C ILE A 147 1.12 11.38 9.53
N HIS A 148 2.05 10.72 10.21
CA HIS A 148 1.81 10.23 11.58
C HIS A 148 1.62 11.40 12.56
N ILE A 149 2.41 12.46 12.45
CA ILE A 149 2.27 13.68 13.25
C ILE A 149 0.93 14.36 12.97
N LEU A 150 0.53 14.47 11.70
CA LEU A 150 -0.77 15.02 11.32
C LEU A 150 -1.92 14.24 11.98
N MET A 151 -1.91 12.91 11.86
CA MET A 151 -2.97 12.07 12.44
C MET A 151 -2.97 12.09 13.96
N LEU A 152 -1.78 12.12 14.57
CA LEU A 152 -1.66 12.28 16.02
C LEU A 152 -2.21 13.64 16.48
N THR A 153 -1.93 14.71 15.75
CA THR A 153 -2.47 16.05 16.04
C THR A 153 -4.00 16.05 15.96
N ILE A 154 -4.58 15.45 14.94
CA ILE A 154 -6.04 15.29 14.83
C ILE A 154 -6.60 14.52 16.02
N THR A 155 -5.94 13.43 16.41
CA THR A 155 -6.32 12.62 17.57
C THR A 155 -6.31 13.45 18.86
N VAL A 156 -5.23 14.18 19.10
CA VAL A 156 -5.08 15.05 20.30
C VAL A 156 -6.13 16.16 20.29
N LEU A 157 -6.38 16.80 19.15
CA LEU A 157 -7.42 17.83 19.03
C LEU A 157 -8.82 17.28 19.32
N MET A 158 -9.12 16.08 18.88
CA MET A 158 -10.41 15.42 19.17
C MET A 158 -10.53 15.11 20.67
N PHE A 159 -9.46 14.65 21.32
CA PHE A 159 -9.44 14.46 22.77
C PHE A 159 -9.63 15.80 23.51
N TYR A 160 -8.90 16.83 23.11
CA TYR A 160 -8.98 18.16 23.72
C TYR A 160 -10.38 18.75 23.66
N ARG A 161 -10.99 18.76 22.46
CA ARG A 161 -12.38 19.20 22.29
C ARG A 161 -13.34 18.45 23.19
N ARG A 162 -13.14 17.16 23.35
CA ARG A 162 -13.97 16.32 24.20
C ARG A 162 -13.82 16.66 25.67
N LEU A 163 -12.59 16.79 26.17
CA LEU A 163 -12.33 17.17 27.56
C LEU A 163 -12.92 18.54 27.91
N MET A 164 -12.79 19.50 27.00
CA MET A 164 -13.39 20.84 27.16
C MET A 164 -14.93 20.79 27.28
N LEU A 165 -15.60 19.95 26.44
CA LEU A 165 -17.06 19.79 26.50
C LEU A 165 -17.51 19.25 27.88
N PHE A 166 -16.76 18.29 28.43
CA PHE A 166 -17.05 17.77 29.79
C PHE A 166 -16.83 18.80 30.89
N SER A 167 -15.77 19.61 30.79
CA SER A 167 -15.48 20.64 31.74
C SER A 167 -16.59 21.70 31.74
N THR A 168 -17.02 22.15 30.58
CA THR A 168 -18.07 23.17 30.45
C THR A 168 -19.43 22.66 30.94
N GLN A 169 -19.78 21.44 30.71
CA GLN A 169 -21.03 20.86 31.23
C GLN A 169 -21.03 20.72 32.74
N ARG A 170 -19.91 20.36 33.36
CA ARG A 170 -19.79 20.34 34.84
C ARG A 170 -19.98 21.72 35.45
N ILE A 171 -19.37 22.75 34.87
CA ILE A 171 -19.52 24.13 35.34
C ILE A 171 -20.97 24.57 35.20
N PHE A 172 -21.63 24.33 34.08
CA PHE A 172 -23.04 24.68 33.89
C PHE A 172 -23.99 23.95 34.84
N THR A 173 -23.74 22.67 35.14
CA THR A 173 -24.55 21.91 36.10
C THR A 173 -24.35 22.40 37.52
N GLN A 174 -23.13 22.75 37.93
CA GLN A 174 -22.85 23.31 39.26
C GLN A 174 -23.47 24.70 39.43
N VAL A 175 -23.34 25.57 38.42
CA VAL A 175 -23.96 26.91 38.46
C VAL A 175 -25.49 26.81 38.54
N ARG A 176 -26.08 25.87 37.79
CA ARG A 176 -27.56 25.67 37.81
C ARG A 176 -28.06 25.06 39.12
N ALA A 177 -27.26 24.20 39.76
CA ALA A 177 -27.57 23.66 41.10
C ALA A 177 -27.48 24.76 42.17
N TYR A 178 -26.46 25.60 42.08
CA TYR A 178 -26.30 26.74 43.03
C TYR A 178 -27.44 27.75 42.88
N ALA A 179 -27.82 28.11 41.65
CA ALA A 179 -28.94 29.00 41.37
C ALA A 179 -30.31 28.44 41.82
N LYS A 180 -30.50 27.14 41.81
CA LYS A 180 -31.70 26.50 42.37
C LYS A 180 -31.72 26.48 43.91
N GLY A 181 -30.55 26.37 44.55
CA GLY A 181 -30.42 26.42 46.00
C GLY A 181 -30.70 27.80 46.61
N LEU A 182 -30.45 28.87 45.85
CA LEU A 182 -30.71 30.26 46.28
C LEU A 182 -32.19 30.70 46.14
N ARG A 183 -33.04 29.85 45.52
CA ARG A 183 -34.49 30.11 45.34
C ARG A 183 -35.38 29.38 46.37
N LYS A 184 -34.79 28.76 47.35
CA LYS A 184 -35.43 28.23 48.54
C LYS A 184 -35.06 29.08 49.76
#